data_2c8b1f3098a660361a8258cb97e54676
#
_entry.id   2c8b1f3098a660361a8258cb97e54676
#
_cell.length_a   1.000
_cell.length_b   1.000
_cell.length_c   1.000
_cell.angle_alpha   90.00
_cell.angle_beta   90.00
_cell.angle_gamma   90.00
#
_symmetry.space_group_name_H-M   'P 1'
#
loop_
_entity.id
_entity.type
_entity.pdbx_description
1 polymer ?
#
loop_
_entity_poly.entity_id
_entity_poly.type
_entity_poly.pdbx_seq_one_letter_code
_entity_poly.pdbx_strand_id
1 'polypeptide(L)'
;MINKGKILITGGAGYIGSHTIVDLLENDFEIISIDNFSNSYPSALENLKKLTGKKIINYNLDLTNLSELKKVFEKHQDISGIIHFAAFKYINESVEEPIKYYRNNMNSLYNLLDCCKEYNISNFVFSSSCSVYGNAEKLPVDENTPLCISESPYAETKVMAERVLEDFTKVNQIKVSLLRYFNPIGAHKSGLIGENPKGMPQNVVPRITGTVLGEFEEFKVFGNDYNTKDGTCVRDYIHVSDIAHGHTLALNWLFEKAKNGCEIFNMGSGTGVTVLELINDREYSLDSIYYELGTEEFKYL
;
A
#
# COMPACT_ATOMS: atom_id res chain seq x y z
N MET A 1 -20.24 0.69 -22.48
CA MET A 1 -19.28 0.56 -21.37
C MET A 1 -18.56 -0.76 -21.57
N ILE A 2 -17.25 -0.76 -21.56
CA ILE A 2 -16.45 -2.00 -21.61
C ILE A 2 -16.69 -2.67 -20.25
N ASN A 3 -17.16 -3.92 -20.25
CA ASN A 3 -17.23 -4.70 -19.03
C ASN A 3 -15.81 -4.97 -18.56
N LYS A 4 -15.35 -4.26 -17.53
CA LYS A 4 -13.96 -4.34 -17.02
C LYS A 4 -13.71 -5.61 -16.20
N GLY A 5 -14.73 -6.46 -15.99
CA GLY A 5 -14.63 -7.62 -15.11
C GLY A 5 -14.41 -7.23 -13.64
N LYS A 6 -13.99 -8.20 -12.81
CA LYS A 6 -13.70 -7.97 -11.39
C LYS A 6 -12.23 -7.70 -11.15
N ILE A 7 -11.94 -6.88 -10.16
CA ILE A 7 -10.57 -6.59 -9.71
C ILE A 7 -10.32 -7.34 -8.40
N LEU A 8 -9.28 -8.16 -8.41
CA LEU A 8 -8.80 -8.84 -7.21
C LEU A 8 -7.85 -7.92 -6.45
N ILE A 9 -8.19 -7.61 -5.20
CA ILE A 9 -7.34 -6.81 -4.31
C ILE A 9 -6.81 -7.71 -3.20
N THR A 10 -5.50 -7.84 -3.10
CA THR A 10 -4.87 -8.54 -1.99
C THR A 10 -4.46 -7.55 -0.91
N GLY A 11 -4.70 -7.88 0.35
CA GLY A 11 -4.51 -6.92 1.45
C GLY A 11 -5.63 -5.86 1.52
N GLY A 12 -6.84 -6.19 1.06
CA GLY A 12 -7.95 -5.25 0.94
C GLY A 12 -8.54 -4.75 2.27
N ALA A 13 -8.29 -5.43 3.39
CA ALA A 13 -8.65 -4.97 4.72
C ALA A 13 -7.56 -4.11 5.38
N GLY A 14 -6.40 -3.95 4.73
CA GLY A 14 -5.31 -3.10 5.17
C GLY A 14 -5.55 -1.63 4.91
N TYR A 15 -4.63 -0.77 5.39
CA TYR A 15 -4.72 0.68 5.31
C TYR A 15 -4.92 1.18 3.86
N ILE A 16 -3.96 0.96 2.97
CA ILE A 16 -4.05 1.45 1.58
C ILE A 16 -5.11 0.67 0.80
N GLY A 17 -5.19 -0.66 1.01
CA GLY A 17 -6.14 -1.53 0.32
C GLY A 17 -7.59 -1.12 0.55
N SER A 18 -7.96 -0.77 1.79
CA SER A 18 -9.34 -0.34 2.11
C SER A 18 -9.71 0.99 1.44
N HIS A 19 -8.80 1.98 1.42
CA HIS A 19 -9.02 3.24 0.71
C HIS A 19 -9.13 3.03 -0.81
N THR A 20 -8.28 2.15 -1.37
CA THR A 20 -8.34 1.81 -2.80
C THR A 20 -9.65 1.11 -3.16
N ILE A 21 -10.17 0.23 -2.29
CA ILE A 21 -11.50 -0.38 -2.50
C ILE A 21 -12.59 0.69 -2.59
N VAL A 22 -12.57 1.72 -1.73
CA VAL A 22 -13.56 2.82 -1.78
C VAL A 22 -13.46 3.53 -3.12
N ASP A 23 -12.28 3.99 -3.51
CA ASP A 23 -12.07 4.74 -4.76
C ASP A 23 -12.47 3.91 -5.99
N LEU A 24 -12.11 2.63 -6.05
CA LEU A 24 -12.53 1.74 -7.14
C LEU A 24 -14.04 1.53 -7.21
N LEU A 25 -14.72 1.40 -6.07
CA LEU A 25 -16.19 1.25 -6.04
C LEU A 25 -16.92 2.52 -6.46
N GLU A 26 -16.35 3.69 -6.17
CA GLU A 26 -16.83 5.00 -6.64
C GLU A 26 -16.59 5.19 -8.15
N ASN A 27 -15.63 4.46 -8.73
CA ASN A 27 -15.33 4.41 -10.16
C ASN A 27 -15.94 3.18 -10.88
N ASP A 28 -17.01 2.60 -10.31
CA ASP A 28 -17.81 1.51 -10.88
C ASP A 28 -17.08 0.18 -11.14
N PHE A 29 -16.01 -0.09 -10.42
CA PHE A 29 -15.37 -1.40 -10.45
C PHE A 29 -16.06 -2.40 -9.52
N GLU A 30 -16.08 -3.66 -9.92
CA GLU A 30 -16.45 -4.77 -9.06
C GLU A 30 -15.21 -5.36 -8.39
N ILE A 31 -15.30 -5.63 -7.08
CA ILE A 31 -14.13 -5.97 -6.25
C ILE A 31 -14.29 -7.34 -5.59
N ILE A 32 -13.19 -8.10 -5.61
CA ILE A 32 -12.95 -9.26 -4.75
C ILE A 32 -11.72 -8.94 -3.91
N SER A 33 -11.76 -9.24 -2.63
CA SER A 33 -10.65 -9.04 -1.70
C SER A 33 -10.09 -10.38 -1.22
N ILE A 34 -8.79 -10.42 -1.03
CA ILE A 34 -8.10 -11.47 -0.26
C ILE A 34 -7.33 -10.78 0.86
N ASP A 35 -7.64 -11.13 2.10
CA ASP A 35 -6.92 -10.64 3.28
C ASP A 35 -7.02 -11.71 4.38
N ASN A 36 -5.88 -12.15 4.91
CA ASN A 36 -5.82 -13.15 5.96
C ASN A 36 -5.89 -12.53 7.37
N PHE A 37 -6.06 -11.22 7.43
CA PHE A 37 -6.11 -10.43 8.67
C PHE A 37 -4.88 -10.59 9.57
N SER A 38 -3.72 -10.92 9.02
CA SER A 38 -2.49 -11.01 9.81
C SER A 38 -2.08 -9.67 10.41
N ASN A 39 -2.30 -8.56 9.66
CA ASN A 39 -2.00 -7.18 10.09
C ASN A 39 -3.16 -6.21 9.82
N SER A 40 -4.37 -6.69 9.78
CA SER A 40 -5.61 -5.95 9.58
C SER A 40 -6.73 -6.52 10.45
N TYR A 41 -7.89 -5.87 10.47
CA TYR A 41 -9.03 -6.30 11.24
C TYR A 41 -10.25 -6.55 10.33
N PRO A 42 -11.07 -7.60 10.61
CA PRO A 42 -12.32 -7.83 9.88
C PRO A 42 -13.29 -6.65 9.90
N SER A 43 -13.23 -5.81 10.94
CA SER A 43 -14.03 -4.57 11.05
C SER A 43 -13.80 -3.59 9.89
N ALA A 44 -12.62 -3.62 9.25
CA ALA A 44 -12.37 -2.81 8.06
C ALA A 44 -13.38 -3.10 6.94
N LEU A 45 -13.72 -4.38 6.72
CA LEU A 45 -14.72 -4.77 5.71
C LEU A 45 -16.14 -4.32 6.06
N GLU A 46 -16.47 -4.31 7.36
CA GLU A 46 -17.76 -3.80 7.82
C GLU A 46 -17.83 -2.28 7.67
N ASN A 47 -16.75 -1.58 7.95
CA ASN A 47 -16.64 -0.14 7.75
C ASN A 47 -16.71 0.22 6.26
N LEU A 48 -16.06 -0.55 5.38
CA LEU A 48 -16.21 -0.42 3.94
C LEU A 48 -17.67 -0.57 3.50
N LYS A 49 -18.40 -1.55 4.06
CA LYS A 49 -19.83 -1.73 3.79
C LYS A 49 -20.67 -0.53 4.26
N LYS A 50 -20.39 0.01 5.45
CA LYS A 50 -21.07 1.21 5.95
C LYS A 50 -20.83 2.42 5.05
N LEU A 51 -19.58 2.58 4.59
CA LEU A 51 -19.13 3.70 3.79
C LEU A 51 -19.69 3.68 2.36
N THR A 52 -19.66 2.50 1.72
CA THR A 52 -19.98 2.35 0.28
C THR A 52 -21.37 1.77 0.02
N GLY A 53 -22.04 1.27 1.04
CA GLY A 53 -23.29 0.51 0.89
C GLY A 53 -23.12 -0.88 0.25
N LYS A 54 -21.93 -1.24 -0.20
CA LYS A 54 -21.63 -2.49 -0.90
C LYS A 54 -20.91 -3.49 0.04
N LYS A 55 -21.34 -4.75 0.01
CA LYS A 55 -20.66 -5.82 0.74
C LYS A 55 -19.46 -6.32 -0.09
N ILE A 56 -18.26 -6.25 0.47
CA ILE A 56 -17.05 -6.77 -0.17
C ILE A 56 -16.96 -8.28 0.10
N ILE A 57 -16.77 -9.05 -0.98
CA ILE A 57 -16.45 -10.47 -0.86
C ILE A 57 -14.97 -10.56 -0.51
N ASN A 58 -14.66 -11.01 0.70
CA ASN A 58 -13.28 -11.26 1.12
C ASN A 58 -13.04 -12.74 1.36
N TYR A 59 -11.94 -13.24 0.86
CA TYR A 59 -11.41 -14.55 1.14
C TYR A 59 -10.33 -14.46 2.22
N ASN A 60 -10.59 -15.07 3.37
CA ASN A 60 -9.61 -15.19 4.44
C ASN A 60 -8.67 -16.35 4.10
N LEU A 61 -7.61 -16.07 3.35
CA LEU A 61 -6.61 -17.04 2.95
C LEU A 61 -5.21 -16.43 2.91
N ASP A 62 -4.20 -17.27 3.09
CA ASP A 62 -2.81 -16.90 2.92
C ASP A 62 -2.40 -17.08 1.45
N LEU A 63 -1.89 -16.01 0.83
CA LEU A 63 -1.45 -16.01 -0.58
C LEU A 63 -0.29 -16.98 -0.83
N THR A 64 0.45 -17.36 0.20
CA THR A 64 1.51 -18.38 0.06
C THR A 64 0.94 -19.79 -0.16
N ASN A 65 -0.35 -19.99 0.04
CA ASN A 65 -1.06 -21.24 -0.26
C ASN A 65 -1.67 -21.19 -1.67
N LEU A 66 -0.89 -21.64 -2.67
CA LEU A 66 -1.31 -21.62 -4.07
C LEU A 66 -2.61 -22.41 -4.32
N SER A 67 -2.82 -23.54 -3.64
CA SER A 67 -4.00 -24.39 -3.87
C SER A 67 -5.30 -23.69 -3.44
N GLU A 68 -5.29 -22.96 -2.33
CA GLU A 68 -6.44 -22.17 -1.89
C GLU A 68 -6.64 -20.92 -2.77
N LEU A 69 -5.54 -20.30 -3.21
CA LEU A 69 -5.59 -19.14 -4.10
C LEU A 69 -6.25 -19.51 -5.44
N LYS A 70 -5.90 -20.64 -6.05
CA LYS A 70 -6.49 -21.12 -7.30
C LYS A 70 -8.02 -21.29 -7.22
N LYS A 71 -8.55 -21.75 -6.10
CA LYS A 71 -10.01 -21.88 -5.90
C LYS A 71 -10.75 -20.55 -6.03
N VAL A 72 -10.10 -19.43 -5.69
CA VAL A 72 -10.69 -18.10 -5.87
C VAL A 72 -10.82 -17.78 -7.36
N PHE A 73 -9.78 -18.03 -8.17
CA PHE A 73 -9.82 -17.82 -9.61
C PHE A 73 -10.77 -18.77 -10.34
N GLU A 74 -10.84 -20.04 -9.91
CA GLU A 74 -11.81 -21.01 -10.45
C GLU A 74 -13.26 -20.53 -10.23
N LYS A 75 -13.53 -19.95 -9.06
CA LYS A 75 -14.87 -19.43 -8.71
C LYS A 75 -15.19 -18.11 -9.40
N HIS A 76 -14.19 -17.29 -9.71
CA HIS A 76 -14.32 -15.96 -10.28
C HIS A 76 -13.53 -15.84 -11.58
N GLN A 77 -14.04 -16.50 -12.64
CA GLN A 77 -13.40 -16.52 -13.96
C GLN A 77 -13.47 -15.18 -14.69
N ASP A 78 -14.19 -14.21 -14.13
CA ASP A 78 -14.33 -12.84 -14.61
C ASP A 78 -13.36 -11.85 -13.96
N ILE A 79 -12.36 -12.32 -13.20
CA ILE A 79 -11.25 -11.49 -12.73
C ILE A 79 -10.43 -11.04 -13.93
N SER A 80 -10.26 -9.74 -14.11
CA SER A 80 -9.58 -9.11 -15.25
C SER A 80 -8.34 -8.33 -14.86
N GLY A 81 -8.14 -8.08 -13.57
CA GLY A 81 -6.99 -7.37 -13.05
C GLY A 81 -6.75 -7.66 -11.57
N ILE A 82 -5.52 -7.43 -11.16
CA ILE A 82 -5.06 -7.62 -9.77
C ILE A 82 -4.40 -6.33 -9.28
N ILE A 83 -4.70 -5.96 -8.03
CA ILE A 83 -3.92 -4.97 -7.27
C ILE A 83 -3.32 -5.69 -6.06
N HIS A 84 -2.01 -5.73 -5.99
CA HIS A 84 -1.29 -6.51 -4.98
C HIS A 84 -0.69 -5.62 -3.89
N PHE A 85 -1.39 -5.52 -2.74
CA PHE A 85 -0.91 -4.82 -1.53
C PHE A 85 -0.33 -5.76 -0.47
N ALA A 86 -0.84 -7.00 -0.39
CA ALA A 86 -0.52 -7.92 0.70
C ALA A 86 0.98 -8.20 0.79
N ALA A 87 1.60 -7.73 1.86
CA ALA A 87 3.01 -7.94 2.16
C ALA A 87 3.29 -7.67 3.65
N PHE A 88 4.30 -8.28 4.21
CA PHE A 88 4.91 -7.78 5.44
C PHE A 88 5.71 -6.51 5.12
N LYS A 89 5.56 -5.45 5.93
CA LYS A 89 6.04 -4.10 5.61
C LYS A 89 6.98 -3.47 6.66
N TYR A 90 7.15 -4.08 7.82
CA TYR A 90 7.91 -3.48 8.91
C TYR A 90 9.41 -3.65 8.70
N ILE A 91 10.13 -2.53 8.63
CA ILE A 91 11.58 -2.50 8.34
C ILE A 91 12.36 -3.23 9.44
N ASN A 92 12.13 -2.88 10.72
CA ASN A 92 12.86 -3.46 11.84
C ASN A 92 12.62 -4.98 11.93
N GLU A 93 11.36 -5.41 11.87
CA GLU A 93 11.03 -6.85 11.86
C GLU A 93 11.68 -7.57 10.68
N SER A 94 11.80 -6.91 9.52
CA SER A 94 12.44 -7.54 8.36
C SER A 94 13.94 -7.82 8.59
N VAL A 95 14.61 -6.97 9.39
CA VAL A 95 16.02 -7.18 9.75
C VAL A 95 16.16 -8.33 10.76
N GLU A 96 15.23 -8.43 11.70
CA GLU A 96 15.20 -9.48 12.72
C GLU A 96 14.78 -10.84 12.13
N GLU A 97 13.80 -10.85 11.20
CA GLU A 97 13.19 -12.04 10.62
C GLU A 97 13.24 -12.05 9.08
N PRO A 98 14.43 -11.97 8.45
CA PRO A 98 14.56 -11.76 7.00
C PRO A 98 13.91 -12.87 6.18
N ILE A 99 14.06 -14.13 6.58
CA ILE A 99 13.48 -15.28 5.86
C ILE A 99 11.96 -15.26 5.85
N LYS A 100 11.34 -14.78 6.93
CA LYS A 100 9.89 -14.56 7.02
C LYS A 100 9.42 -13.61 5.91
N TYR A 101 10.13 -12.49 5.73
CA TYR A 101 9.83 -11.49 4.72
C TYR A 101 10.02 -11.98 3.30
N TYR A 102 11.18 -12.57 2.99
CA TYR A 102 11.43 -13.15 1.68
C TYR A 102 10.41 -14.24 1.33
N ARG A 103 10.15 -15.16 2.26
CA ARG A 103 9.20 -16.25 2.03
C ARG A 103 7.79 -15.75 1.79
N ASN A 104 7.30 -14.85 2.64
CA ASN A 104 5.93 -14.34 2.52
C ASN A 104 5.76 -13.47 1.27
N ASN A 105 6.57 -12.44 1.13
CA ASN A 105 6.37 -11.43 0.09
C ASN A 105 6.63 -11.99 -1.31
N MET A 106 7.67 -12.82 -1.46
CA MET A 106 7.99 -13.39 -2.77
C MET A 106 7.08 -14.55 -3.14
N ASN A 107 6.76 -15.47 -2.22
CA ASN A 107 5.85 -16.59 -2.56
C ASN A 107 4.42 -16.09 -2.85
N SER A 108 3.95 -15.05 -2.16
CA SER A 108 2.67 -14.41 -2.47
C SER A 108 2.64 -13.88 -3.90
N LEU A 109 3.70 -13.19 -4.32
CA LEU A 109 3.84 -12.68 -5.69
C LEU A 109 3.91 -13.83 -6.70
N TYR A 110 4.78 -14.84 -6.49
CA TYR A 110 4.93 -15.97 -7.40
C TYR A 110 3.61 -16.70 -7.63
N ASN A 111 2.87 -16.97 -6.56
CA ASN A 111 1.56 -17.63 -6.64
C ASN A 111 0.53 -16.79 -7.43
N LEU A 112 0.54 -15.46 -7.28
CA LEU A 112 -0.31 -14.59 -8.07
C LEU A 112 0.09 -14.58 -9.55
N LEU A 113 1.38 -14.59 -9.87
CA LEU A 113 1.87 -14.64 -11.25
C LEU A 113 1.55 -15.98 -11.92
N ASP A 114 1.64 -17.09 -11.19
CA ASP A 114 1.17 -18.40 -11.66
C ASP A 114 -0.33 -18.37 -12.00
N CYS A 115 -1.14 -17.76 -11.14
CA CYS A 115 -2.56 -17.56 -11.42
C CYS A 115 -2.79 -16.62 -12.61
N CYS A 116 -2.04 -15.53 -12.73
CA CYS A 116 -2.12 -14.63 -13.90
C CYS A 116 -1.93 -15.40 -15.20
N LYS A 117 -0.91 -16.26 -15.26
CA LYS A 117 -0.61 -17.09 -16.42
C LYS A 117 -1.70 -18.13 -16.68
N GLU A 118 -2.16 -18.85 -15.65
CA GLU A 118 -3.12 -19.94 -15.77
C GLU A 118 -4.52 -19.45 -16.16
N TYR A 119 -4.95 -18.31 -15.58
CA TYR A 119 -6.29 -17.75 -15.78
C TYR A 119 -6.33 -16.56 -16.76
N ASN A 120 -5.23 -16.29 -17.47
CA ASN A 120 -5.11 -15.23 -18.48
C ASN A 120 -5.42 -13.82 -17.94
N ILE A 121 -4.96 -13.50 -16.74
CA ILE A 121 -5.08 -12.16 -16.16
C ILE A 121 -3.99 -11.27 -16.76
N SER A 122 -4.37 -10.20 -17.43
CA SER A 122 -3.45 -9.36 -18.20
C SER A 122 -3.17 -7.97 -17.62
N ASN A 123 -3.77 -7.61 -16.47
CA ASN A 123 -3.59 -6.31 -15.84
C ASN A 123 -3.17 -6.49 -14.38
N PHE A 124 -2.00 -5.96 -14.01
CA PHE A 124 -1.44 -6.14 -12.68
C PHE A 124 -0.88 -4.81 -12.15
N VAL A 125 -1.40 -4.33 -11.04
CA VAL A 125 -0.86 -3.18 -10.31
C VAL A 125 -0.12 -3.69 -9.09
N PHE A 126 1.15 -3.34 -8.99
CA PHE A 126 2.02 -3.73 -7.88
C PHE A 126 2.26 -2.55 -6.94
N SER A 127 1.98 -2.76 -5.67
CA SER A 127 2.33 -1.87 -4.57
C SER A 127 3.83 -1.94 -4.32
N SER A 128 4.60 -1.12 -5.02
CA SER A 128 6.02 -0.93 -4.74
C SER A 128 6.24 0.16 -3.69
N SER A 129 7.45 0.63 -3.51
CA SER A 129 7.82 1.59 -2.47
C SER A 129 9.01 2.43 -2.90
N CYS A 130 9.09 3.67 -2.45
CA CYS A 130 10.29 4.49 -2.60
C CYS A 130 11.54 3.89 -1.93
N SER A 131 11.37 2.92 -1.03
CA SER A 131 12.49 2.22 -0.39
C SER A 131 13.39 1.47 -1.37
N VAL A 132 12.93 1.21 -2.60
CA VAL A 132 13.75 0.62 -3.68
C VAL A 132 14.90 1.52 -4.13
N TYR A 133 14.78 2.82 -3.90
CA TYR A 133 15.85 3.79 -4.21
C TYR A 133 17.00 3.77 -3.21
N GLY A 134 16.78 3.21 -2.00
CA GLY A 134 17.78 3.22 -0.93
C GLY A 134 18.28 4.64 -0.62
N ASN A 135 19.58 4.79 -0.37
CA ASN A 135 20.24 6.07 -0.21
C ASN A 135 20.67 6.64 -1.57
N ALA A 136 19.74 7.23 -2.31
CA ALA A 136 20.01 7.82 -3.61
C ALA A 136 21.00 9.00 -3.48
N GLU A 137 22.01 9.05 -4.38
CA GLU A 137 23.03 10.10 -4.39
C GLU A 137 22.44 11.48 -4.76
N LYS A 138 21.37 11.49 -5.55
CA LYS A 138 20.71 12.71 -6.03
C LYS A 138 19.24 12.74 -5.63
N LEU A 139 18.82 13.85 -5.07
CA LEU A 139 17.43 14.13 -4.72
C LEU A 139 16.94 15.39 -5.47
N PRO A 140 15.65 15.49 -5.81
CA PRO A 140 14.65 14.42 -5.68
C PRO A 140 14.91 13.27 -6.65
N VAL A 141 14.42 12.09 -6.30
CA VAL A 141 14.47 10.91 -7.18
C VAL A 141 13.35 10.96 -8.22
N ASP A 142 13.60 10.37 -9.38
CA ASP A 142 12.61 10.09 -10.42
C ASP A 142 12.60 8.58 -10.77
N GLU A 143 11.71 8.15 -11.67
CA GLU A 143 11.56 6.76 -12.07
C GLU A 143 12.81 6.17 -12.75
N ASN A 144 13.69 7.03 -13.30
CA ASN A 144 14.95 6.65 -13.94
C ASN A 144 16.12 6.59 -12.93
N THR A 145 15.90 7.04 -11.70
CA THR A 145 16.93 6.99 -10.65
C THR A 145 17.36 5.55 -10.42
N PRO A 146 18.67 5.24 -10.49
CA PRO A 146 19.17 3.88 -10.27
C PRO A 146 18.76 3.35 -8.90
N LEU A 147 18.38 2.07 -8.85
CA LEU A 147 18.11 1.39 -7.59
C LEU A 147 19.42 1.15 -6.86
N CYS A 148 19.52 1.60 -5.62
CA CYS A 148 20.67 1.39 -4.77
C CYS A 148 20.60 0.05 -4.03
N ILE A 149 21.64 -0.26 -3.24
CA ILE A 149 21.62 -1.40 -2.33
C ILE A 149 20.51 -1.19 -1.31
N SER A 150 19.67 -2.19 -1.16
CA SER A 150 18.54 -2.15 -0.23
C SER A 150 19.02 -2.07 1.22
N GLU A 151 18.42 -1.18 2.00
CA GLU A 151 18.79 -0.98 3.42
C GLU A 151 18.10 -1.97 4.37
N SER A 152 17.17 -2.77 3.85
CA SER A 152 16.45 -3.78 4.64
C SER A 152 15.97 -4.92 3.78
N PRO A 153 15.73 -6.11 4.37
CA PRO A 153 15.10 -7.23 3.67
C PRO A 153 13.73 -6.88 3.11
N TYR A 154 12.95 -6.03 3.77
CA TYR A 154 11.69 -5.51 3.22
C TYR A 154 11.92 -4.77 1.89
N ALA A 155 12.84 -3.80 1.88
CA ALA A 155 13.15 -3.04 0.65
C ALA A 155 13.66 -3.98 -0.46
N GLU A 156 14.53 -4.94 -0.11
CA GLU A 156 15.02 -5.93 -1.07
C GLU A 156 13.88 -6.78 -1.66
N THR A 157 12.86 -7.17 -0.87
CA THR A 157 11.70 -7.88 -1.44
C THR A 157 10.95 -7.04 -2.47
N LYS A 158 10.91 -5.72 -2.34
CA LYS A 158 10.30 -4.82 -3.34
C LYS A 158 11.15 -4.74 -4.61
N VAL A 159 12.48 -4.58 -4.47
CA VAL A 159 13.42 -4.60 -5.61
C VAL A 159 13.35 -5.92 -6.37
N MET A 160 13.39 -7.05 -5.65
CA MET A 160 13.26 -8.38 -6.26
C MET A 160 11.91 -8.55 -6.98
N ALA A 161 10.82 -8.08 -6.36
CA ALA A 161 9.48 -8.17 -6.95
C ALA A 161 9.39 -7.38 -8.26
N GLU A 162 9.92 -6.16 -8.33
CA GLU A 162 9.97 -5.37 -9.57
C GLU A 162 10.73 -6.11 -10.67
N ARG A 163 11.91 -6.65 -10.36
CA ARG A 163 12.70 -7.44 -11.33
C ARG A 163 11.97 -8.68 -11.83
N VAL A 164 11.32 -9.42 -10.94
CA VAL A 164 10.52 -10.60 -11.30
C VAL A 164 9.35 -10.20 -12.21
N LEU A 165 8.66 -9.10 -11.91
CA LEU A 165 7.58 -8.59 -12.74
C LEU A 165 8.07 -8.16 -14.13
N GLU A 166 9.19 -7.45 -14.22
CA GLU A 166 9.81 -7.11 -15.49
C GLU A 166 10.15 -8.35 -16.32
N ASP A 167 10.79 -9.36 -15.73
CA ASP A 167 11.14 -10.61 -16.42
C ASP A 167 9.88 -11.38 -16.83
N PHE A 168 8.85 -11.40 -15.99
CA PHE A 168 7.59 -12.05 -16.27
C PHE A 168 6.86 -11.45 -17.48
N THR A 169 6.90 -10.12 -17.64
CA THR A 169 6.28 -9.43 -18.79
C THR A 169 6.96 -9.70 -20.12
N LYS A 170 8.24 -10.06 -20.12
CA LYS A 170 8.99 -10.38 -21.36
C LYS A 170 8.49 -11.65 -22.07
N VAL A 171 7.90 -12.57 -21.30
CA VAL A 171 7.49 -13.89 -21.78
C VAL A 171 6.00 -14.17 -21.64
N ASN A 172 5.23 -13.23 -21.05
CA ASN A 172 3.78 -13.35 -20.88
C ASN A 172 3.08 -12.09 -21.40
N GLN A 173 1.83 -12.26 -21.86
CA GLN A 173 0.99 -11.16 -22.33
C GLN A 173 0.32 -10.45 -21.12
N ILE A 174 1.10 -9.68 -20.37
CA ILE A 174 0.65 -8.97 -19.19
C ILE A 174 1.17 -7.52 -19.17
N LYS A 175 0.35 -6.63 -18.65
CA LYS A 175 0.64 -5.21 -18.44
C LYS A 175 0.75 -4.97 -16.96
N VAL A 176 1.85 -4.40 -16.52
CA VAL A 176 2.17 -4.18 -15.12
C VAL A 176 2.40 -2.69 -14.85
N SER A 177 1.78 -2.18 -13.80
CA SER A 177 2.07 -0.85 -13.26
C SER A 177 2.73 -1.02 -11.90
N LEU A 178 3.96 -0.50 -11.76
CA LEU A 178 4.73 -0.49 -10.52
C LEU A 178 4.56 0.87 -9.86
N LEU A 179 3.85 0.94 -8.74
CA LEU A 179 3.60 2.20 -8.04
C LEU A 179 4.56 2.31 -6.86
N ARG A 180 5.59 3.16 -7.00
CA ARG A 180 6.57 3.47 -5.95
C ARG A 180 6.07 4.65 -5.13
N TYR A 181 5.27 4.39 -4.10
CA TYR A 181 4.81 5.48 -3.25
C TYR A 181 5.73 5.75 -2.07
N PHE A 182 5.71 7.01 -1.68
CA PHE A 182 6.47 7.53 -0.56
C PHE A 182 5.73 7.24 0.75
N ASN A 183 5.65 8.13 1.70
CA ASN A 183 5.11 7.81 3.02
C ASN A 183 3.60 8.11 3.07
N PRO A 184 2.72 7.09 3.09
CA PRO A 184 1.28 7.30 3.20
C PRO A 184 0.92 7.86 4.58
N ILE A 185 0.08 8.90 4.59
CA ILE A 185 -0.50 9.48 5.80
C ILE A 185 -1.98 9.76 5.59
N GLY A 186 -2.68 10.11 6.68
CA GLY A 186 -4.08 10.50 6.65
C GLY A 186 -5.05 9.34 6.73
N ALA A 187 -6.32 9.67 6.74
CA ALA A 187 -7.43 8.74 6.83
C ALA A 187 -8.58 9.19 5.92
N HIS A 188 -9.56 8.33 5.74
CA HIS A 188 -10.75 8.70 4.99
C HIS A 188 -11.58 9.74 5.75
N LYS A 189 -12.08 10.75 5.06
CA LYS A 189 -12.88 11.87 5.63
C LYS A 189 -14.08 11.46 6.49
N SER A 190 -14.54 10.21 6.39
CA SER A 190 -15.61 9.67 7.22
C SER A 190 -15.15 9.24 8.60
N GLY A 191 -13.84 9.12 8.86
CA GLY A 191 -13.28 8.53 10.05
C GLY A 191 -13.50 7.02 10.21
N LEU A 192 -14.08 6.33 9.21
CA LEU A 192 -14.39 4.90 9.31
C LEU A 192 -13.21 3.99 8.93
N ILE A 193 -12.28 4.47 8.09
CA ILE A 193 -11.08 3.76 7.69
C ILE A 193 -9.84 4.67 7.76
N GLY A 194 -8.75 4.12 8.24
CA GLY A 194 -7.47 4.79 8.46
C GLY A 194 -6.37 3.78 8.72
N GLU A 195 -5.20 4.23 9.15
CA GLU A 195 -4.09 3.35 9.51
C GLU A 195 -4.31 2.77 10.92
N ASN A 196 -4.70 1.51 11.00
CA ASN A 196 -4.94 0.77 12.23
C ASN A 196 -4.13 -0.53 12.26
N PRO A 197 -2.81 -0.47 12.55
CA PRO A 197 -1.96 -1.64 12.58
C PRO A 197 -2.23 -2.51 13.81
N LYS A 198 -1.93 -3.81 13.70
CA LYS A 198 -1.88 -4.68 14.87
C LYS A 198 -0.60 -4.44 15.66
N GLY A 199 -0.74 -4.34 16.97
CA GLY A 199 0.37 -4.09 17.88
C GLY A 199 0.86 -2.63 17.87
N MET A 200 2.13 -2.42 18.21
CA MET A 200 2.68 -1.07 18.32
C MET A 200 2.95 -0.46 16.93
N PRO A 201 2.35 0.70 16.62
CA PRO A 201 2.60 1.38 15.37
C PRO A 201 4.07 1.72 15.17
N GLN A 202 4.59 1.49 13.97
CA GLN A 202 5.96 1.86 13.59
C GLN A 202 6.01 3.13 12.73
N ASN A 203 4.89 3.52 12.11
CA ASN A 203 4.79 4.74 11.34
C ASN A 203 4.63 5.97 12.25
N VAL A 204 5.12 7.12 11.76
CA VAL A 204 5.20 8.36 12.55
C VAL A 204 3.82 8.87 12.97
N VAL A 205 2.86 8.93 12.05
CA VAL A 205 1.53 9.53 12.34
C VAL A 205 0.76 8.73 13.37
N PRO A 206 0.56 7.39 13.24
CA PRO A 206 -0.09 6.60 14.29
C PRO A 206 0.62 6.67 15.66
N ARG A 207 1.93 6.92 15.69
CA ARG A 207 2.67 7.12 16.94
C ARG A 207 2.35 8.48 17.56
N ILE A 208 2.29 9.54 16.76
CA ILE A 208 1.92 10.88 17.22
C ILE A 208 0.48 10.85 17.75
N THR A 209 -0.46 10.32 16.96
CA THR A 209 -1.88 10.27 17.35
C THR A 209 -2.10 9.46 18.63
N GLY A 210 -1.50 8.28 18.74
CA GLY A 210 -1.59 7.47 19.95
C GLY A 210 -0.99 8.15 21.18
N THR A 211 0.07 8.98 21.00
CA THR A 211 0.61 9.80 22.10
C THR A 211 -0.36 10.91 22.50
N VAL A 212 -0.96 11.61 21.56
CA VAL A 212 -1.97 12.65 21.81
C VAL A 212 -3.19 12.07 22.54
N LEU A 213 -3.59 10.84 22.19
CA LEU A 213 -4.69 10.12 22.83
C LEU A 213 -4.35 9.54 24.21
N GLY A 214 -3.07 9.62 24.64
CA GLY A 214 -2.62 9.02 25.89
C GLY A 214 -2.46 7.50 25.85
N GLU A 215 -2.48 6.89 24.66
CA GLU A 215 -2.17 5.47 24.46
C GLU A 215 -0.67 5.19 24.66
N PHE A 216 0.18 6.18 24.39
CA PHE A 216 1.63 6.14 24.60
C PHE A 216 2.05 7.29 25.51
N GLU A 217 2.98 7.03 26.42
CA GLU A 217 3.50 8.04 27.37
C GLU A 217 4.27 9.16 26.66
N GLU A 218 4.97 8.82 25.56
CA GLU A 218 5.83 9.77 24.85
C GLU A 218 5.93 9.43 23.35
N PHE A 219 6.16 10.45 22.55
CA PHE A 219 6.62 10.33 21.18
C PHE A 219 8.13 10.55 21.11
N LYS A 220 8.88 9.58 20.57
CA LYS A 220 10.34 9.66 20.44
C LYS A 220 10.73 10.06 19.04
N VAL A 221 11.47 11.17 18.92
CA VAL A 221 12.16 11.55 17.68
C VAL A 221 13.51 10.85 17.64
N PHE A 222 13.77 10.09 16.59
CA PHE A 222 15.02 9.34 16.41
C PHE A 222 15.99 10.11 15.52
N GLY A 223 17.13 10.51 16.10
CA GLY A 223 18.17 11.30 15.45
C GLY A 223 17.88 12.80 15.45
N ASN A 224 18.95 13.57 15.65
CA ASN A 224 18.96 15.03 15.64
C ASN A 224 20.22 15.59 14.94
N ASP A 225 20.91 14.73 14.20
CA ASP A 225 22.20 14.99 13.58
C ASP A 225 22.22 14.72 12.06
N TYR A 226 21.01 14.53 11.47
CA TYR A 226 20.87 14.45 10.02
C TYR A 226 21.24 15.79 9.36
N ASN A 227 21.82 15.73 8.16
CA ASN A 227 22.13 16.94 7.37
C ASN A 227 20.84 17.55 6.77
N THR A 228 19.98 18.07 7.64
CA THR A 228 18.69 18.68 7.36
C THR A 228 18.59 20.01 8.13
N LYS A 229 17.54 20.81 7.85
CA LYS A 229 17.37 22.13 8.47
C LYS A 229 17.18 22.12 10.00
N ASP A 230 16.71 21.01 10.56
CA ASP A 230 16.44 20.87 12.00
C ASP A 230 17.09 19.63 12.62
N GLY A 231 17.91 18.92 11.86
CA GLY A 231 18.63 17.73 12.30
C GLY A 231 17.79 16.46 12.30
N THR A 232 16.48 16.52 12.02
CA THR A 232 15.64 15.32 11.92
C THR A 232 15.51 14.82 10.48
N CYS A 233 15.09 13.57 10.28
CA CYS A 233 14.98 13.02 8.94
C CYS A 233 13.85 13.65 8.13
N VAL A 234 14.05 13.78 6.82
CA VAL A 234 13.07 14.28 5.86
C VAL A 234 12.34 13.12 5.20
N ARG A 235 11.02 13.26 5.02
CA ARG A 235 10.20 12.32 4.24
C ARG A 235 9.26 13.09 3.34
N ASP A 236 8.93 12.49 2.20
CA ASP A 236 7.83 12.93 1.35
C ASP A 236 6.56 12.21 1.81
N TYR A 237 5.58 12.97 2.28
CA TYR A 237 4.30 12.44 2.73
C TYR A 237 3.23 12.66 1.67
N ILE A 238 2.40 11.65 1.45
CA ILE A 238 1.31 11.67 0.50
C ILE A 238 0.03 11.15 1.16
N HIS A 239 -1.10 11.83 0.93
CA HIS A 239 -2.35 11.40 1.52
C HIS A 239 -2.80 10.04 0.97
N VAL A 240 -3.28 9.16 1.83
CA VAL A 240 -3.69 7.80 1.45
C VAL A 240 -4.78 7.76 0.39
N SER A 241 -5.67 8.76 0.36
CA SER A 241 -6.71 8.87 -0.68
C SER A 241 -6.12 9.17 -2.06
N ASP A 242 -5.01 9.94 -2.13
CA ASP A 242 -4.33 10.21 -3.40
C ASP A 242 -3.60 8.96 -3.90
N ILE A 243 -3.02 8.18 -2.98
CA ILE A 243 -2.47 6.85 -3.32
C ILE A 243 -3.58 5.94 -3.83
N ALA A 244 -4.73 5.88 -3.16
CA ALA A 244 -5.87 5.08 -3.58
C ALA A 244 -6.35 5.46 -4.98
N HIS A 245 -6.53 6.76 -5.23
CA HIS A 245 -6.90 7.28 -6.55
C HIS A 245 -5.85 6.96 -7.62
N GLY A 246 -4.56 7.06 -7.29
CA GLY A 246 -3.46 6.68 -8.19
C GLY A 246 -3.51 5.21 -8.61
N HIS A 247 -3.92 4.29 -7.72
CA HIS A 247 -4.14 2.88 -8.08
C HIS A 247 -5.30 2.72 -9.07
N THR A 248 -6.39 3.46 -8.89
CA THR A 248 -7.51 3.47 -9.84
C THR A 248 -7.10 4.02 -11.20
N LEU A 249 -6.33 5.11 -11.22
CA LEU A 249 -5.79 5.68 -12.47
C LEU A 249 -4.83 4.71 -13.17
N ALA A 250 -3.93 4.07 -12.42
CA ALA A 250 -3.01 3.07 -12.96
C ALA A 250 -3.76 1.88 -13.58
N LEU A 251 -4.79 1.40 -12.91
CA LEU A 251 -5.64 0.32 -13.42
C LEU A 251 -6.38 0.74 -14.70
N ASN A 252 -6.97 1.93 -14.74
CA ASN A 252 -7.60 2.47 -15.95
C ASN A 252 -6.61 2.58 -17.11
N TRP A 253 -5.39 3.07 -16.81
CA TRP A 253 -4.34 3.17 -17.82
C TRP A 253 -3.95 1.79 -18.37
N LEU A 254 -3.86 0.75 -17.52
CA LEU A 254 -3.61 -0.63 -17.97
C LEU A 254 -4.70 -1.13 -18.91
N PHE A 255 -5.98 -0.86 -18.62
CA PHE A 255 -7.09 -1.28 -19.48
C PHE A 255 -7.10 -0.54 -20.82
N GLU A 256 -6.82 0.74 -20.85
CA GLU A 256 -7.12 1.62 -21.99
C GLU A 256 -5.90 1.89 -22.88
N LYS A 257 -4.71 2.01 -22.31
CA LYS A 257 -3.55 2.59 -23.00
C LYS A 257 -2.28 1.75 -22.96
N ALA A 258 -2.09 0.96 -21.90
CA ALA A 258 -0.83 0.25 -21.69
C ALA A 258 -0.58 -0.83 -22.74
N LYS A 259 0.68 -0.98 -23.13
CA LYS A 259 1.20 -2.13 -23.87
C LYS A 259 1.69 -3.18 -22.88
N ASN A 260 1.96 -4.41 -23.34
CA ASN A 260 2.62 -5.41 -22.52
C ASN A 260 3.98 -4.92 -22.05
N GLY A 261 4.28 -5.15 -20.79
CA GLY A 261 5.49 -4.68 -20.14
C GLY A 261 5.22 -4.07 -18.76
N CYS A 262 6.25 -3.53 -18.15
CA CYS A 262 6.18 -2.80 -16.90
C CYS A 262 6.32 -1.30 -17.14
N GLU A 263 5.47 -0.52 -16.47
CA GLU A 263 5.61 0.92 -16.35
C GLU A 263 5.72 1.30 -14.88
N ILE A 264 6.61 2.24 -14.58
CA ILE A 264 6.92 2.67 -13.22
C ILE A 264 6.36 4.07 -13.02
N PHE A 265 5.75 4.31 -11.85
CA PHE A 265 5.24 5.62 -11.45
C PHE A 265 5.62 5.89 -10.01
N ASN A 266 6.26 7.04 -9.76
CA ASN A 266 6.45 7.57 -8.42
C ASN A 266 5.17 8.26 -7.94
N MET A 267 4.82 8.02 -6.68
CA MET A 267 3.66 8.64 -6.05
C MET A 267 4.10 9.32 -4.76
N GLY A 268 4.31 10.61 -4.84
CA GLY A 268 4.71 11.50 -3.74
C GLY A 268 4.18 12.90 -3.97
N SER A 269 4.31 13.77 -2.97
CA SER A 269 3.97 15.19 -3.07
C SER A 269 5.05 16.00 -3.79
N GLY A 270 6.26 15.46 -3.88
CA GLY A 270 7.45 16.16 -4.36
C GLY A 270 8.03 17.12 -3.33
N THR A 271 7.49 17.15 -2.11
CA THR A 271 7.92 18.06 -1.03
C THR A 271 8.38 17.24 0.19
N GLY A 272 9.62 17.49 0.61
CA GLY A 272 10.17 16.86 1.81
C GLY A 272 9.79 17.64 3.07
N VAL A 273 9.28 16.93 4.08
CA VAL A 273 8.92 17.46 5.40
C VAL A 273 9.76 16.77 6.45
N THR A 274 10.34 17.51 7.39
CA THR A 274 11.09 16.93 8.52
C THR A 274 10.13 16.38 9.58
N VAL A 275 10.63 15.51 10.45
CA VAL A 275 9.81 14.98 11.56
C VAL A 275 9.37 16.10 12.51
N LEU A 276 10.25 17.07 12.82
CA LEU A 276 9.89 18.20 13.68
C LEU A 276 8.88 19.14 13.02
N GLU A 277 8.96 19.34 11.69
CA GLU A 277 7.93 20.07 10.96
C GLU A 277 6.58 19.37 11.06
N LEU A 278 6.55 18.06 10.79
CA LEU A 278 5.32 17.27 10.89
C LEU A 278 4.66 17.37 12.28
N ILE A 279 5.47 17.42 13.36
CA ILE A 279 4.97 17.55 14.73
C ILE A 279 4.47 18.96 15.02
N ASN A 280 5.17 19.99 14.50
CA ASN A 280 4.92 21.39 14.83
C ASN A 280 3.95 22.09 13.87
N ASP A 281 3.71 21.51 12.70
CA ASP A 281 2.89 22.14 11.68
C ASP A 281 1.41 22.04 12.02
N ARG A 282 0.79 23.24 12.14
CA ARG A 282 -0.65 23.38 12.41
C ARG A 282 -1.52 22.98 11.21
N GLU A 283 -0.97 22.91 9.99
CA GLU A 283 -1.70 22.47 8.80
C GLU A 283 -1.74 20.94 8.64
N TYR A 284 -0.73 20.23 9.17
CA TYR A 284 -0.83 18.80 9.47
C TYR A 284 -1.47 18.57 10.84
N SER A 285 -2.07 19.63 11.39
CA SER A 285 -2.64 19.72 12.72
C SER A 285 -3.80 18.76 12.92
N LEU A 286 -4.22 18.70 14.14
CA LEU A 286 -5.35 17.96 14.69
C LEU A 286 -6.48 17.60 13.68
N ASP A 287 -6.73 18.38 12.63
CA ASP A 287 -7.77 18.08 11.64
C ASP A 287 -7.43 16.89 10.74
N SER A 288 -6.19 16.73 10.28
CA SER A 288 -5.77 15.49 9.59
C SER A 288 -5.62 14.32 10.56
N ILE A 289 -5.24 14.60 11.81
CA ILE A 289 -5.19 13.63 12.90
C ILE A 289 -6.61 13.21 13.30
N TYR A 290 -7.57 14.13 13.34
CA TYR A 290 -8.99 13.86 13.60
C TYR A 290 -9.60 12.85 12.63
N TYR A 291 -9.23 12.89 11.36
CA TYR A 291 -9.70 11.91 10.38
C TYR A 291 -9.12 10.52 10.60
N GLU A 292 -7.98 10.38 11.27
CA GLU A 292 -7.43 9.07 11.64
C GLU A 292 -8.15 8.44 12.83
N LEU A 293 -8.66 9.26 13.76
CA LEU A 293 -9.23 8.76 15.02
C LEU A 293 -10.69 8.34 14.92
N GLY A 294 -11.43 8.83 13.92
CA GLY A 294 -12.80 8.40 13.65
C GLY A 294 -13.80 8.57 14.79
N THR A 295 -13.55 9.43 15.77
CA THR A 295 -14.40 9.60 16.93
C THR A 295 -14.97 11.01 17.00
N GLU A 296 -16.29 11.11 17.22
CA GLU A 296 -16.96 12.40 17.49
C GLU A 296 -16.49 13.08 18.79
N GLU A 297 -15.76 12.36 19.65
CA GLU A 297 -15.36 12.82 20.99
C GLU A 297 -14.29 13.93 20.96
N PHE A 298 -13.60 14.14 19.85
CA PHE A 298 -12.53 15.13 19.72
C PHE A 298 -12.95 16.49 19.14
N LYS A 299 -14.23 16.74 18.94
CA LYS A 299 -14.74 18.05 18.47
C LYS A 299 -14.52 19.21 19.49
N TYR A 300 -13.96 18.94 20.65
CA TYR A 300 -13.88 19.90 21.77
C TYR A 300 -12.49 20.00 22.43
N LEU A 301 -11.43 19.49 21.83
CA LEU A 301 -10.05 19.72 22.22
C LEU A 301 -9.38 20.61 21.17
#